data_06a5592793423001d5708785afcdb3cf
#
_entry.id   06a5592793423001d5708785afcdb3cf
#
_cell.length_a   1.000
_cell.length_b   1.000
_cell.length_c   1.000
_cell.angle_alpha   90.00
_cell.angle_beta   90.00
_cell.angle_gamma   90.00
#
_symmetry.space_group_name_H-M   'P 1'
#
loop_
_entity.id
_entity.type
_entity.pdbx_description
1 polymer ?
#
loop_
_entity_poly.entity_id
_entity_poly.type
_entity_poly.pdbx_seq_one_letter_code
_entity_poly.pdbx_strand_id
1 'polypeptide(L)'
;MKGEMLFIMLLCLAATAHCYPTYRESNSTYMGKRKEFLADEANLVIGSSLVLNEKEQKVNEILLKAKEREFSRGFKRTFPPAVNFLKGKPLVENSTVFQIIKRMPKGGILHIHEVSMANASWVVKNITYLPHLFYCVKNDYYSSLRFNFSTTPLTQSPPDCVTDWVSVASARAQMGADIFDQILHHNITMAAQNPDVAYPNITMSWMRFALALSPLTDLFFTTSAFRLFMWHSLERMVQDNVQYVEIRTLLKPLQYLNGTKSSQEHTLQEYIRVLKDFTDQYPNDFVGGKIISSSLRYPLNKTLVRDQVYLGMDFRKKYPEFFAGYDLVGEEDSGGPLIDYIDELLIPTKLGMDLPYFFHAGETDWEGEFVDKNLIDAVLLNTSRIGHGYAIGKHPVVMETIKSKGVAIEINPISNQVLHLVHDIRDHVGASLIADDYPVIISSDDPGAWEALPLSHDFYMAFMGMAGETTGLKLLKQLALNTIKYSAMAKAEQTTAMALWQAKWDKFVTEMVAEYSNEKRLHDELNSVDAQKRPDNKYSN
;
A
#
# COMPACT_ATOMS: atom_id res chain seq x y z
N MET A 1 -8.94 -38.78 -63.05
CA MET A 1 -9.77 -38.09 -61.99
C MET A 1 -10.13 -38.97 -60.78
N LYS A 2 -10.37 -40.28 -60.88
CA LYS A 2 -10.71 -41.10 -59.70
C LYS A 2 -9.52 -41.54 -58.85
N GLY A 3 -8.30 -41.57 -59.40
CA GLY A 3 -7.08 -41.92 -58.67
C GLY A 3 -6.50 -40.77 -57.83
N GLU A 4 -6.57 -39.56 -58.29
CA GLU A 4 -6.03 -38.36 -57.57
C GLU A 4 -6.92 -37.97 -56.38
N MET A 5 -8.22 -38.16 -56.47
CA MET A 5 -9.11 -37.89 -55.32
C MET A 5 -8.92 -38.90 -54.16
N LEU A 6 -8.54 -40.15 -54.47
CA LEU A 6 -8.26 -41.16 -53.45
C LEU A 6 -6.93 -40.87 -52.72
N PHE A 7 -5.93 -40.33 -53.44
CA PHE A 7 -4.61 -39.99 -52.87
C PHE A 7 -4.69 -38.75 -51.97
N ILE A 8 -5.53 -37.75 -52.37
CA ILE A 8 -5.74 -36.55 -51.53
C ILE A 8 -6.57 -36.92 -50.28
N MET A 9 -7.53 -37.83 -50.38
CA MET A 9 -8.32 -38.27 -49.24
C MET A 9 -7.46 -39.12 -48.24
N LEU A 10 -6.50 -39.88 -48.72
CA LEU A 10 -5.54 -40.62 -47.88
C LEU A 10 -4.50 -39.69 -47.25
N LEU A 11 -4.09 -38.61 -47.93
CA LEU A 11 -3.21 -37.57 -47.35
C LEU A 11 -3.93 -36.72 -46.31
N CYS A 12 -5.22 -36.43 -46.51
CA CYS A 12 -6.02 -35.76 -45.49
C CYS A 12 -6.32 -36.64 -44.26
N LEU A 13 -6.47 -37.96 -44.42
CA LEU A 13 -6.61 -38.87 -43.30
C LEU A 13 -5.29 -39.10 -42.54
N ALA A 14 -4.14 -38.99 -43.20
CA ALA A 14 -2.84 -39.05 -42.54
C ALA A 14 -2.47 -37.76 -41.80
N ALA A 15 -3.01 -36.58 -42.24
CA ALA A 15 -2.76 -35.30 -41.58
C ALA A 15 -3.66 -35.07 -40.35
N THR A 16 -4.71 -35.86 -40.14
CA THR A 16 -5.58 -35.77 -38.95
C THR A 16 -5.27 -36.79 -37.86
N ALA A 17 -4.23 -37.60 -38.05
CA ALA A 17 -3.61 -38.28 -36.92
C ALA A 17 -2.83 -37.25 -36.09
N HIS A 18 -3.58 -36.30 -35.47
CA HIS A 18 -3.07 -35.67 -34.29
C HIS A 18 -2.76 -36.78 -33.32
N CYS A 19 -1.46 -37.06 -33.14
CA CYS A 19 -0.97 -37.84 -32.04
C CYS A 19 -1.50 -37.19 -30.75
N TYR A 20 -2.69 -37.61 -30.32
CA TYR A 20 -2.93 -37.60 -28.89
C TYR A 20 -1.86 -38.51 -28.33
N PRO A 21 -0.91 -38.04 -27.55
CA PRO A 21 0.02 -38.91 -26.90
C PRO A 21 -0.82 -39.91 -26.11
N THR A 22 -0.79 -41.16 -26.50
CA THR A 22 -1.36 -42.22 -25.68
C THR A 22 -0.46 -42.32 -24.46
N TYR A 23 -0.67 -41.42 -23.50
CA TYR A 23 0.02 -41.38 -22.22
C TYR A 23 -0.38 -42.67 -21.45
N ARG A 24 0.32 -43.76 -21.70
CA ARG A 24 0.36 -44.91 -20.82
C ARG A 24 1.52 -44.75 -19.83
N GLU A 25 1.53 -43.63 -19.10
CA GLU A 25 2.47 -43.46 -18.01
C GLU A 25 2.03 -44.32 -16.81
N SER A 26 2.99 -44.92 -16.13
CA SER A 26 2.71 -45.55 -14.86
C SER A 26 2.42 -44.48 -13.80
N ASN A 27 1.64 -44.82 -12.77
CA ASN A 27 1.39 -43.93 -11.63
C ASN A 27 2.70 -43.41 -11.03
N SER A 28 3.73 -44.26 -10.91
CA SER A 28 5.03 -43.85 -10.35
C SER A 28 5.74 -42.80 -11.21
N THR A 29 5.70 -42.95 -12.55
CA THR A 29 6.28 -41.97 -13.48
C THR A 29 5.55 -40.63 -13.41
N TYR A 30 4.20 -40.66 -13.40
CA TYR A 30 3.38 -39.48 -13.23
C TYR A 30 3.69 -38.75 -11.91
N MET A 31 3.74 -39.47 -10.79
CA MET A 31 4.05 -38.90 -9.48
C MET A 31 5.47 -38.34 -9.40
N GLY A 32 6.44 -38.96 -10.10
CA GLY A 32 7.79 -38.42 -10.25
C GLY A 32 7.78 -37.04 -10.93
N LYS A 33 7.20 -36.98 -12.12
CA LYS A 33 7.06 -35.71 -12.87
C LYS A 33 6.31 -34.63 -12.07
N ARG A 34 5.20 -35.03 -11.44
CA ARG A 34 4.43 -34.09 -10.58
C ARG A 34 5.29 -33.51 -9.45
N LYS A 35 6.13 -34.34 -8.82
CA LYS A 35 7.05 -33.89 -7.77
C LYS A 35 8.08 -32.89 -8.31
N GLU A 36 8.62 -33.13 -9.51
CA GLU A 36 9.56 -32.20 -10.17
C GLU A 36 8.87 -30.85 -10.47
N PHE A 37 7.70 -30.87 -11.10
CA PHE A 37 6.94 -29.63 -11.35
C PHE A 37 6.66 -28.83 -10.07
N LEU A 38 6.22 -29.51 -9.01
CA LEU A 38 5.97 -28.82 -7.73
C LEU A 38 7.24 -28.23 -7.11
N ALA A 39 8.39 -28.87 -7.32
CA ALA A 39 9.68 -28.34 -6.86
C ALA A 39 10.12 -27.13 -7.70
N ASP A 40 9.94 -27.19 -9.02
CA ASP A 40 10.26 -26.07 -9.92
C ASP A 40 9.39 -24.85 -9.62
N GLU A 41 8.08 -25.02 -9.46
CA GLU A 41 7.15 -23.94 -9.03
C GLU A 41 7.59 -23.33 -7.69
N ALA A 42 7.93 -24.18 -6.70
CA ALA A 42 8.37 -23.71 -5.39
C ALA A 42 9.71 -22.94 -5.43
N ASN A 43 10.56 -23.24 -6.41
CA ASN A 43 11.85 -22.56 -6.60
C ASN A 43 11.73 -21.18 -7.28
N LEU A 44 10.60 -20.89 -7.94
CA LEU A 44 10.34 -19.59 -8.56
C LEU A 44 9.79 -18.55 -7.57
N VAL A 45 9.19 -18.97 -6.47
CA VAL A 45 8.57 -18.04 -5.51
C VAL A 45 9.58 -17.07 -4.93
N ILE A 46 9.18 -15.81 -4.78
CA ILE A 46 10.00 -14.76 -4.12
C ILE A 46 10.60 -15.31 -2.82
N GLY A 47 11.92 -15.16 -2.68
CA GLY A 47 12.67 -15.58 -1.50
C GLY A 47 13.02 -17.08 -1.45
N SER A 48 12.68 -17.89 -2.46
CA SER A 48 13.03 -19.32 -2.51
C SER A 48 14.52 -19.58 -2.33
N SER A 49 15.38 -18.69 -2.87
CA SER A 49 16.84 -18.76 -2.77
C SER A 49 17.40 -18.48 -1.38
N LEU A 50 16.62 -17.93 -0.46
CA LEU A 50 17.07 -17.68 0.91
C LEU A 50 17.30 -18.99 1.68
N VAL A 51 18.37 -19.04 2.45
CA VAL A 51 18.66 -20.12 3.40
C VAL A 51 18.32 -19.64 4.80
N LEU A 52 17.40 -20.35 5.46
CA LEU A 52 17.03 -20.06 6.84
C LEU A 52 18.01 -20.78 7.80
N ASN A 53 18.47 -20.08 8.82
CA ASN A 53 19.25 -20.70 9.92
C ASN A 53 18.31 -21.50 10.85
N GLU A 54 18.88 -22.24 11.84
CA GLU A 54 18.11 -23.13 12.71
C GLU A 54 16.98 -22.42 13.49
N LYS A 55 17.22 -21.19 13.96
CA LYS A 55 16.19 -20.43 14.67
C LYS A 55 15.08 -19.96 13.71
N GLU A 56 15.47 -19.48 12.54
CA GLU A 56 14.51 -19.09 11.49
C GLU A 56 13.68 -20.28 11.01
N GLN A 57 14.26 -21.48 10.91
CA GLN A 57 13.53 -22.72 10.60
C GLN A 57 12.42 -22.97 11.63
N LYS A 58 12.72 -22.82 12.93
CA LYS A 58 11.72 -22.98 13.99
C LYS A 58 10.60 -21.93 13.88
N VAL A 59 10.93 -20.67 13.62
CA VAL A 59 9.91 -19.62 13.40
C VAL A 59 9.07 -19.94 12.16
N ASN A 60 9.70 -20.44 11.09
CA ASN A 60 9.01 -20.86 9.88
C ASN A 60 7.99 -21.98 10.15
N GLU A 61 8.36 -22.99 10.94
CA GLU A 61 7.46 -24.08 11.33
C GLU A 61 6.26 -23.56 12.13
N ILE A 62 6.48 -22.63 13.07
CA ILE A 62 5.42 -21.99 13.85
C ILE A 62 4.47 -21.22 12.94
N LEU A 63 5.03 -20.41 12.05
CA LEU A 63 4.28 -19.59 11.09
C LEU A 63 3.44 -20.45 10.15
N LEU A 64 4.02 -21.51 9.58
CA LEU A 64 3.32 -22.43 8.68
C LEU A 64 2.21 -23.19 9.37
N LYS A 65 2.40 -23.65 10.62
CA LYS A 65 1.33 -24.28 11.41
C LYS A 65 0.17 -23.31 11.68
N ALA A 66 0.47 -22.03 11.97
CA ALA A 66 -0.56 -21.02 12.15
C ALA A 66 -1.31 -20.75 10.84
N LYS A 67 -0.58 -20.61 9.72
CA LYS A 67 -1.13 -20.38 8.37
C LYS A 67 -2.05 -21.51 7.94
N GLU A 68 -1.61 -22.78 8.05
CA GLU A 68 -2.40 -23.98 7.76
C GLU A 68 -3.74 -23.99 8.52
N ARG A 69 -3.72 -23.66 9.80
CA ARG A 69 -4.94 -23.59 10.61
C ARG A 69 -5.89 -22.50 10.12
N GLU A 70 -5.37 -21.35 9.75
CA GLU A 70 -6.18 -20.24 9.24
C GLU A 70 -6.74 -20.54 7.83
N PHE A 71 -5.98 -21.20 6.96
CA PHE A 71 -6.48 -21.72 5.68
C PHE A 71 -7.60 -22.76 5.90
N SER A 72 -7.38 -23.74 6.77
CA SER A 72 -8.38 -24.76 7.07
C SER A 72 -9.68 -24.17 7.65
N ARG A 73 -9.60 -23.07 8.43
CA ARG A 73 -10.77 -22.31 8.90
C ARG A 73 -11.40 -21.53 7.76
N GLY A 74 -10.58 -20.91 6.89
CA GLY A 74 -11.03 -20.14 5.74
C GLY A 74 -11.89 -20.96 4.77
N PHE A 75 -11.54 -22.23 4.53
CA PHE A 75 -12.37 -23.16 3.75
C PHE A 75 -13.74 -23.45 4.34
N LYS A 76 -13.91 -23.27 5.64
CA LYS A 76 -15.16 -23.59 6.37
C LYS A 76 -15.94 -22.35 6.82
N ARG A 77 -15.30 -21.19 6.82
CA ARG A 77 -15.83 -19.92 7.34
C ARG A 77 -15.34 -18.74 6.49
N THR A 78 -15.44 -17.53 7.00
CA THR A 78 -14.90 -16.32 6.36
C THR A 78 -13.37 -16.35 6.37
N PHE A 79 -12.77 -16.24 5.18
CA PHE A 79 -11.34 -16.05 5.00
C PHE A 79 -11.06 -14.53 4.89
N PRO A 80 -10.29 -13.91 5.80
CA PRO A 80 -10.16 -12.46 5.85
C PRO A 80 -9.74 -11.81 4.50
N PRO A 81 -8.77 -12.35 3.74
CA PRO A 81 -8.40 -11.77 2.44
C PRO A 81 -9.48 -11.87 1.34
N ALA A 82 -10.51 -12.70 1.53
CA ALA A 82 -11.60 -12.89 0.57
C ALA A 82 -12.80 -11.96 0.81
N VAL A 83 -12.72 -11.06 1.78
CA VAL A 83 -13.78 -10.10 2.08
C VAL A 83 -13.19 -8.71 2.20
N ASN A 84 -14.00 -7.69 1.92
CA ASN A 84 -13.55 -6.30 2.05
C ASN A 84 -12.83 -6.07 3.39
N PHE A 85 -11.65 -5.45 3.34
CA PHE A 85 -10.79 -5.25 4.51
C PHE A 85 -11.50 -4.59 5.69
N LEU A 86 -12.36 -3.61 5.43
CA LEU A 86 -13.11 -2.93 6.49
C LEU A 86 -14.03 -3.88 7.30
N LYS A 87 -14.49 -4.98 6.68
CA LYS A 87 -15.21 -6.09 7.36
C LYS A 87 -14.26 -7.12 7.94
N GLY A 88 -13.20 -7.44 7.21
CA GLY A 88 -12.22 -8.47 7.55
C GLY A 88 -11.28 -8.08 8.69
N LYS A 89 -11.04 -6.79 8.90
CA LYS A 89 -10.06 -6.25 9.85
C LYS A 89 -10.14 -6.86 11.26
N PRO A 90 -11.30 -6.98 11.90
CA PRO A 90 -11.37 -7.62 13.24
C PRO A 90 -10.93 -9.10 13.22
N LEU A 91 -11.13 -9.80 12.12
CA LEU A 91 -10.66 -11.18 11.95
C LEU A 91 -9.13 -11.22 11.74
N VAL A 92 -8.59 -10.28 10.97
CA VAL A 92 -7.14 -10.11 10.79
C VAL A 92 -6.48 -9.84 12.14
N GLU A 93 -6.97 -8.88 12.91
CA GLU A 93 -6.39 -8.48 14.19
C GLU A 93 -6.42 -9.61 15.25
N ASN A 94 -7.32 -10.57 15.11
CA ASN A 94 -7.40 -11.80 15.93
C ASN A 94 -6.58 -12.97 15.35
N SER A 95 -5.89 -12.81 14.23
CA SER A 95 -5.09 -13.85 13.58
C SER A 95 -3.75 -14.06 14.27
N THR A 96 -3.36 -15.32 14.47
CA THR A 96 -2.02 -15.66 14.98
C THR A 96 -0.94 -15.28 13.96
N VAL A 97 -1.19 -15.49 12.67
CA VAL A 97 -0.28 -15.08 11.60
C VAL A 97 -0.07 -13.56 11.62
N PHE A 98 -1.14 -12.79 11.82
CA PHE A 98 -1.04 -11.33 11.94
C PHE A 98 -0.20 -10.89 13.14
N GLN A 99 -0.38 -11.54 14.30
CA GLN A 99 0.42 -11.21 15.50
C GLN A 99 1.92 -11.49 15.28
N ILE A 100 2.27 -12.52 14.52
CA ILE A 100 3.66 -12.80 14.14
C ILE A 100 4.17 -11.70 13.19
N ILE A 101 3.43 -11.38 12.13
CA ILE A 101 3.79 -10.35 11.15
C ILE A 101 3.95 -8.97 11.81
N LYS A 102 3.07 -8.62 12.75
CA LYS A 102 3.13 -7.35 13.48
C LYS A 102 4.46 -7.16 14.22
N ARG A 103 5.05 -8.23 14.73
CA ARG A 103 6.34 -8.21 15.46
C ARG A 103 7.56 -8.21 14.54
N MET A 104 7.38 -8.63 13.30
CA MET A 104 8.46 -8.76 12.31
C MET A 104 8.96 -7.38 11.86
N PRO A 105 10.30 -7.13 11.76
CA PRO A 105 10.83 -5.93 11.12
C PRO A 105 10.54 -5.97 9.62
N LYS A 106 9.89 -4.92 9.12
CA LYS A 106 9.35 -4.83 7.75
C LYS A 106 10.23 -4.02 6.80
N GLY A 107 11.32 -3.42 7.31
CA GLY A 107 12.17 -2.54 6.51
C GLY A 107 11.54 -1.16 6.33
N GLY A 108 11.13 -0.79 5.13
CA GLY A 108 10.58 0.52 4.80
C GLY A 108 9.18 0.49 4.22
N ILE A 109 8.51 1.64 4.28
CA ILE A 109 7.30 1.94 3.49
C ILE A 109 7.75 2.82 2.31
N LEU A 110 7.58 2.33 1.09
CA LEU A 110 8.03 3.03 -0.12
C LEU A 110 6.89 3.70 -0.90
N HIS A 111 5.64 3.45 -0.49
CA HIS A 111 4.44 4.07 -1.06
C HIS A 111 3.44 4.39 0.06
N ILE A 112 3.38 5.67 0.44
CA ILE A 112 2.45 6.20 1.44
C ILE A 112 2.19 7.68 1.19
N HIS A 113 0.93 8.12 1.37
CA HIS A 113 0.52 9.51 1.18
C HIS A 113 0.45 10.27 2.50
N GLU A 114 0.96 11.51 2.51
CA GLU A 114 1.21 12.32 3.70
C GLU A 114 0.00 12.51 4.60
N VAL A 115 -1.19 12.75 4.01
CA VAL A 115 -2.38 13.14 4.80
C VAL A 115 -3.07 11.95 5.48
N SER A 116 -2.75 10.73 5.10
CA SER A 116 -3.36 9.51 5.62
C SER A 116 -2.39 8.59 6.39
N MET A 117 -1.20 9.08 6.73
CA MET A 117 -0.24 8.33 7.55
C MET A 117 -0.70 8.16 9.00
N ALA A 118 -1.40 9.17 9.55
CA ALA A 118 -1.86 9.15 10.93
C ALA A 118 -3.19 8.39 11.08
N ASN A 119 -3.40 7.83 12.27
CA ASN A 119 -4.67 7.21 12.62
C ASN A 119 -5.77 8.27 12.76
N ALA A 120 -6.92 8.06 12.12
CA ALA A 120 -8.02 9.02 12.11
C ALA A 120 -8.54 9.35 13.52
N SER A 121 -8.68 8.35 14.39
CA SER A 121 -9.09 8.59 15.78
C SER A 121 -8.11 9.50 16.53
N TRP A 122 -6.81 9.35 16.28
CA TRP A 122 -5.80 10.22 16.84
C TRP A 122 -5.89 11.64 16.26
N VAL A 123 -6.10 11.80 14.96
CA VAL A 123 -6.31 13.10 14.30
C VAL A 123 -7.49 13.82 14.94
N VAL A 124 -8.62 13.13 15.11
CA VAL A 124 -9.80 13.69 15.79
C VAL A 124 -9.46 14.16 17.22
N LYS A 125 -8.80 13.30 18.02
CA LYS A 125 -8.56 13.58 19.45
C LYS A 125 -7.40 14.56 19.72
N ASN A 126 -6.51 14.79 18.76
CA ASN A 126 -5.34 15.64 18.96
C ASN A 126 -5.36 16.86 18.03
N ILE A 127 -5.46 16.67 16.72
CA ILE A 127 -5.39 17.78 15.77
C ILE A 127 -6.64 18.66 15.84
N THR A 128 -7.84 18.05 15.89
CA THR A 128 -9.08 18.83 15.94
C THR A 128 -9.39 19.46 17.31
N TYR A 129 -8.57 19.19 18.33
CA TYR A 129 -8.60 19.86 19.63
C TYR A 129 -7.62 21.05 19.72
N LEU A 130 -6.80 21.26 18.69
CA LEU A 130 -5.95 22.46 18.65
C LEU A 130 -6.78 23.73 18.62
N PRO A 131 -6.32 24.81 19.27
CA PRO A 131 -7.04 26.09 19.30
C PRO A 131 -7.13 26.72 17.91
N HIS A 132 -8.11 27.60 17.74
CA HIS A 132 -8.30 28.40 16.51
C HIS A 132 -8.72 27.56 15.27
N LEU A 133 -9.26 26.36 15.45
CA LEU A 133 -9.79 25.54 14.37
C LEU A 133 -11.26 25.84 14.13
N PHE A 134 -11.59 26.08 12.88
CA PHE A 134 -12.93 26.29 12.34
C PHE A 134 -13.23 25.26 11.28
N TYR A 135 -14.53 24.99 11.08
CA TYR A 135 -15.00 24.14 9.99
C TYR A 135 -16.23 24.76 9.33
N CYS A 136 -16.49 24.39 8.07
CA CYS A 136 -17.77 24.55 7.39
C CYS A 136 -18.16 23.25 6.68
N VAL A 137 -19.44 23.08 6.41
CA VAL A 137 -19.98 21.91 5.69
C VAL A 137 -20.05 22.25 4.21
N LYS A 138 -19.48 21.39 3.36
CA LYS A 138 -19.47 21.56 1.91
C LYS A 138 -20.78 21.09 1.28
N ASN A 139 -21.12 21.67 0.13
CA ASN A 139 -22.24 21.25 -0.71
C ASN A 139 -21.81 20.12 -1.63
N ASP A 140 -21.52 18.95 -1.06
CA ASP A 140 -21.21 17.74 -1.80
C ASP A 140 -22.07 16.55 -1.34
N TYR A 141 -21.99 15.43 -2.04
CA TYR A 141 -22.83 14.26 -1.79
C TYR A 141 -22.73 13.72 -0.35
N TYR A 142 -21.56 13.84 0.26
CA TYR A 142 -21.30 13.34 1.63
C TYR A 142 -21.35 14.44 2.69
N SER A 143 -21.69 15.69 2.32
CA SER A 143 -21.61 16.86 3.24
C SER A 143 -20.26 16.93 3.93
N SER A 144 -19.18 16.79 3.15
CA SER A 144 -17.83 16.72 3.67
C SER A 144 -17.44 18.05 4.36
N LEU A 145 -16.45 17.98 5.24
CA LEU A 145 -16.01 19.11 6.00
C LEU A 145 -14.84 19.83 5.32
N ARG A 146 -14.75 21.12 5.51
CA ARG A 146 -13.59 21.95 5.23
C ARG A 146 -13.09 22.57 6.52
N PHE A 147 -11.77 22.59 6.73
CA PHE A 147 -11.16 23.13 7.94
C PHE A 147 -10.29 24.35 7.64
N ASN A 148 -10.18 25.22 8.66
CA ASN A 148 -9.27 26.36 8.60
C ASN A 148 -8.80 26.72 10.02
N PHE A 149 -7.49 26.90 10.18
CA PHE A 149 -6.89 27.45 11.39
C PHE A 149 -6.74 28.98 11.25
N SER A 150 -7.34 29.77 12.16
CA SER A 150 -7.28 31.24 12.10
C SER A 150 -7.38 31.88 13.47
N THR A 151 -6.50 32.85 13.74
CA THR A 151 -6.61 33.76 14.89
C THR A 151 -7.53 34.96 14.63
N THR A 152 -7.87 35.21 13.36
CA THR A 152 -8.80 36.27 12.98
C THR A 152 -10.18 35.68 12.71
N PRO A 153 -11.27 36.41 13.02
CA PRO A 153 -12.61 35.95 12.69
C PRO A 153 -12.78 35.67 11.19
N LEU A 154 -13.31 34.52 10.86
CA LEU A 154 -13.63 34.10 9.48
C LEU A 154 -15.04 34.60 9.17
N THR A 155 -15.14 35.68 8.38
CA THR A 155 -16.42 36.39 8.09
C THR A 155 -17.12 35.89 6.83
N GLN A 156 -16.44 35.17 5.97
CA GLN A 156 -17.00 34.64 4.73
C GLN A 156 -16.60 33.17 4.58
N SER A 157 -17.60 32.33 4.38
CA SER A 157 -17.38 30.94 4.02
C SER A 157 -17.02 30.80 2.54
N PRO A 158 -16.23 29.78 2.18
CA PRO A 158 -15.95 29.46 0.78
C PRO A 158 -17.23 29.21 0.00
N PRO A 159 -17.26 29.49 -1.32
CA PRO A 159 -18.46 29.30 -2.15
C PRO A 159 -18.98 27.86 -2.20
N ASP A 160 -18.12 26.89 -1.91
CA ASP A 160 -18.44 25.46 -1.86
C ASP A 160 -19.02 25.01 -0.49
N CYS A 161 -19.08 25.90 0.52
CA CYS A 161 -19.69 25.62 1.81
C CYS A 161 -21.16 26.08 1.85
N VAL A 162 -22.03 25.27 2.47
CA VAL A 162 -23.44 25.59 2.73
C VAL A 162 -23.66 26.18 4.13
N THR A 163 -22.66 26.11 5.00
CA THR A 163 -22.70 26.75 6.34
C THR A 163 -21.63 27.80 6.44
N ASP A 164 -21.84 28.73 7.39
CA ASP A 164 -20.78 29.62 7.82
C ASP A 164 -19.67 28.87 8.56
N TRP A 165 -18.52 29.52 8.74
CA TRP A 165 -17.45 29.04 9.59
C TRP A 165 -17.89 28.91 11.04
N VAL A 166 -17.77 27.70 11.61
CA VAL A 166 -18.10 27.44 13.01
C VAL A 166 -16.82 27.00 13.74
N SER A 167 -16.59 27.52 14.94
CA SER A 167 -15.50 27.02 15.79
C SER A 167 -15.72 25.56 16.14
N VAL A 168 -14.71 24.71 15.89
CA VAL A 168 -14.74 23.29 16.25
C VAL A 168 -14.97 23.09 17.75
N ALA A 169 -14.33 23.93 18.59
CA ALA A 169 -14.53 23.89 20.04
C ALA A 169 -15.98 24.25 20.45
N SER A 170 -16.59 25.25 19.79
CA SER A 170 -17.99 25.63 20.06
C SER A 170 -18.97 24.56 19.62
N ALA A 171 -18.78 23.98 18.45
CA ALA A 171 -19.62 22.86 17.94
C ALA A 171 -19.54 21.64 18.88
N ARG A 172 -18.34 21.31 19.33
CA ARG A 172 -18.11 20.21 20.29
C ARG A 172 -18.79 20.46 21.64
N ALA A 173 -18.77 21.72 22.13
CA ALA A 173 -19.46 22.09 23.36
C ALA A 173 -21.00 22.02 23.23
N GLN A 174 -21.55 22.35 22.06
CA GLN A 174 -22.99 22.35 21.80
C GLN A 174 -23.56 20.95 21.55
N MET A 175 -22.87 20.14 20.72
CA MET A 175 -23.35 18.79 20.35
C MET A 175 -22.95 17.69 21.33
N GLY A 176 -21.99 17.96 22.21
CA GLY A 176 -21.30 16.95 23.00
C GLY A 176 -20.10 16.36 22.27
N ALA A 177 -19.00 16.18 23.00
CA ALA A 177 -17.71 15.79 22.41
C ALA A 177 -17.77 14.45 21.66
N ASP A 178 -18.44 13.45 22.23
CA ASP A 178 -18.49 12.10 21.62
C ASP A 178 -19.26 12.08 20.30
N ILE A 179 -20.38 12.81 20.22
CA ILE A 179 -21.19 12.89 18.99
C ILE A 179 -20.42 13.63 17.90
N PHE A 180 -19.86 14.79 18.24
CA PHE A 180 -19.15 15.60 17.25
C PHE A 180 -17.87 14.91 16.77
N ASP A 181 -17.11 14.26 17.66
CA ASP A 181 -15.92 13.51 17.30
C ASP A 181 -16.24 12.30 16.39
N GLN A 182 -17.40 11.64 16.56
CA GLN A 182 -17.86 10.61 15.64
C GLN A 182 -18.16 11.18 14.24
N ILE A 183 -18.77 12.38 14.15
CA ILE A 183 -19.00 13.07 12.88
C ILE A 183 -17.66 13.38 12.20
N LEU A 184 -16.70 13.94 12.95
CA LEU A 184 -15.37 14.24 12.44
C LEU A 184 -14.67 12.96 11.94
N HIS A 185 -14.69 11.89 12.73
CA HIS A 185 -14.08 10.61 12.38
C HIS A 185 -14.68 10.04 11.10
N HIS A 186 -16.02 10.02 11.00
CA HIS A 186 -16.70 9.57 9.79
C HIS A 186 -16.26 10.41 8.57
N ASN A 187 -16.04 11.71 8.69
CA ASN A 187 -15.67 12.56 7.56
C ASN A 187 -14.25 12.33 7.04
N ILE A 188 -13.35 11.78 7.83
CA ILE A 188 -11.92 11.61 7.48
C ILE A 188 -11.50 10.15 7.29
N THR A 189 -12.46 9.21 7.21
CA THR A 189 -12.17 7.78 7.00
C THR A 189 -13.10 7.15 5.96
N MET A 190 -12.68 5.99 5.49
CA MET A 190 -13.50 5.03 4.73
C MET A 190 -14.21 4.02 5.65
N ALA A 191 -14.06 4.13 6.97
CA ALA A 191 -14.71 3.21 7.91
C ALA A 191 -16.22 3.23 7.76
N ALA A 192 -16.82 2.05 7.54
CA ALA A 192 -18.25 1.88 7.36
C ALA A 192 -18.71 0.57 8.01
N GLN A 193 -19.93 0.56 8.58
CA GLN A 193 -20.51 -0.67 9.17
C GLN A 193 -20.75 -1.74 8.09
N ASN A 194 -21.19 -1.33 6.92
CA ASN A 194 -21.36 -2.20 5.77
C ASN A 194 -20.75 -1.56 4.52
N PRO A 195 -19.45 -1.80 4.24
CA PRO A 195 -18.77 -1.20 3.10
C PRO A 195 -19.38 -1.60 1.75
N ASP A 196 -19.95 -2.80 1.59
CA ASP A 196 -20.56 -3.22 0.34
C ASP A 196 -21.83 -2.41 -0.01
N VAL A 197 -22.46 -1.81 0.99
CA VAL A 197 -23.62 -0.90 0.80
C VAL A 197 -23.15 0.55 0.68
N ALA A 198 -22.18 0.95 1.51
CA ALA A 198 -21.66 2.31 1.50
C ALA A 198 -20.87 2.62 0.22
N TYR A 199 -20.17 1.61 -0.32
CA TYR A 199 -19.27 1.72 -1.47
C TYR A 199 -19.57 0.59 -2.48
N PRO A 200 -20.71 0.62 -3.16
CA PRO A 200 -21.17 -0.51 -3.99
C PRO A 200 -20.38 -0.70 -5.30
N ASN A 201 -19.54 0.27 -5.65
CA ASN A 201 -18.73 0.23 -6.88
C ASN A 201 -17.52 1.16 -6.78
N ILE A 202 -16.61 1.04 -7.73
CA ILE A 202 -15.35 1.79 -7.82
C ILE A 202 -15.57 3.31 -7.77
N THR A 203 -16.53 3.85 -8.52
CA THR A 203 -16.80 5.30 -8.57
C THR A 203 -17.21 5.86 -7.20
N MET A 204 -18.09 5.16 -6.48
CA MET A 204 -18.52 5.59 -5.14
C MET A 204 -17.38 5.49 -4.12
N SER A 205 -16.52 4.48 -4.25
CA SER A 205 -15.35 4.32 -3.40
C SER A 205 -14.35 5.46 -3.61
N TRP A 206 -13.98 5.75 -4.84
CA TRP A 206 -13.07 6.84 -5.17
C TRP A 206 -13.64 8.21 -4.77
N MET A 207 -14.93 8.47 -5.03
CA MET A 207 -15.57 9.70 -4.60
C MET A 207 -15.50 9.87 -3.07
N ARG A 208 -15.83 8.83 -2.32
CA ARG A 208 -15.75 8.87 -0.85
C ARG A 208 -14.32 9.04 -0.37
N PHE A 209 -13.36 8.34 -0.98
CA PHE A 209 -11.94 8.44 -0.67
C PHE A 209 -11.42 9.87 -0.83
N ALA A 210 -11.66 10.48 -2.00
CA ALA A 210 -11.25 11.86 -2.26
C ALA A 210 -11.86 12.85 -1.25
N LEU A 211 -13.14 12.66 -0.89
CA LEU A 211 -13.83 13.51 0.09
C LEU A 211 -13.34 13.27 1.52
N ALA A 212 -12.86 12.09 1.87
CA ALA A 212 -12.25 11.82 3.17
C ALA A 212 -10.83 12.44 3.30
N LEU A 213 -10.05 12.46 2.22
CA LEU A 213 -8.70 13.05 2.22
C LEU A 213 -8.71 14.58 2.18
N SER A 214 -9.75 15.20 1.61
CA SER A 214 -9.84 16.67 1.51
C SER A 214 -9.75 17.39 2.87
N PRO A 215 -10.54 17.02 3.90
CA PRO A 215 -10.42 17.60 5.25
C PRO A 215 -9.06 17.35 5.89
N LEU A 216 -8.47 16.18 5.68
CA LEU A 216 -7.13 15.84 6.19
C LEU A 216 -6.06 16.75 5.57
N THR A 217 -6.19 17.10 4.28
CA THR A 217 -5.30 18.03 3.60
C THR A 217 -5.36 19.42 4.25
N ASP A 218 -6.56 19.92 4.57
CA ASP A 218 -6.72 21.22 5.24
C ASP A 218 -6.11 21.23 6.65
N LEU A 219 -6.20 20.11 7.38
CA LEU A 219 -5.63 19.97 8.72
C LEU A 219 -4.11 19.83 8.67
N PHE A 220 -3.59 19.07 7.71
CA PHE A 220 -2.17 18.72 7.63
C PHE A 220 -1.28 19.91 7.22
N PHE A 221 -1.65 20.62 6.13
CA PHE A 221 -0.82 21.70 5.58
C PHE A 221 -0.97 23.03 6.35
N THR A 222 -0.87 22.96 7.67
CA THR A 222 -0.87 24.12 8.56
C THR A 222 0.31 24.08 9.52
N THR A 223 0.88 25.25 9.84
CA THR A 223 1.99 25.33 10.80
C THR A 223 1.60 24.84 12.20
N SER A 224 0.30 24.88 12.53
CA SER A 224 -0.22 24.44 13.82
C SER A 224 -0.21 22.93 14.01
N ALA A 225 -0.39 22.16 12.93
CA ALA A 225 -0.60 20.72 13.02
C ALA A 225 0.52 19.90 12.37
N PHE A 226 1.23 20.45 11.37
CA PHE A 226 2.17 19.71 10.51
C PHE A 226 3.17 18.85 11.30
N ARG A 227 3.93 19.49 12.21
CA ARG A 227 4.96 18.76 12.97
C ARG A 227 4.37 17.68 13.87
N LEU A 228 3.27 17.98 14.53
CA LEU A 228 2.59 17.04 15.44
C LEU A 228 2.06 15.82 14.67
N PHE A 229 1.44 16.07 13.51
CA PHE A 229 0.92 15.02 12.65
C PHE A 229 2.04 14.11 12.11
N MET A 230 3.10 14.71 11.56
CA MET A 230 4.26 14.00 11.05
C MET A 230 4.94 13.16 12.12
N TRP A 231 5.16 13.75 13.30
CA TRP A 231 5.81 13.07 14.41
C TRP A 231 5.05 11.82 14.84
N HIS A 232 3.74 11.96 15.06
CA HIS A 232 2.88 10.83 15.41
C HIS A 232 2.87 9.75 14.33
N SER A 233 2.86 10.13 13.07
CA SER A 233 2.90 9.18 11.94
C SER A 233 4.18 8.34 11.96
N LEU A 234 5.34 8.97 12.20
CA LEU A 234 6.61 8.27 12.32
C LEU A 234 6.67 7.36 13.56
N GLU A 235 6.12 7.80 14.71
CA GLU A 235 6.00 6.94 15.91
C GLU A 235 5.19 5.68 15.61
N ARG A 236 4.07 5.81 14.90
CA ARG A 236 3.26 4.65 14.48
C ARG A 236 4.04 3.69 13.57
N MET A 237 4.86 4.22 12.66
CA MET A 237 5.70 3.40 11.78
C MET A 237 6.72 2.60 12.59
N VAL A 238 7.41 3.24 13.54
CA VAL A 238 8.37 2.55 14.42
C VAL A 238 7.65 1.49 15.28
N GLN A 239 6.48 1.79 15.83
CA GLN A 239 5.65 0.83 16.58
C GLN A 239 5.20 -0.36 15.75
N ASP A 240 5.08 -0.20 14.43
CA ASP A 240 4.77 -1.26 13.48
C ASP A 240 6.05 -1.91 12.87
N ASN A 241 7.21 -1.70 13.48
CA ASN A 241 8.51 -2.22 13.06
C ASN A 241 8.92 -1.82 11.64
N VAL A 242 8.60 -0.58 11.26
CA VAL A 242 9.07 0.08 10.04
C VAL A 242 10.18 1.05 10.41
N GLN A 243 11.28 1.03 9.67
CA GLN A 243 12.49 1.79 9.99
C GLN A 243 12.84 2.88 8.96
N TYR A 244 12.11 2.97 7.85
CA TYR A 244 12.35 3.91 6.76
C TYR A 244 11.05 4.23 6.03
N VAL A 245 10.94 5.45 5.46
CA VAL A 245 9.74 5.86 4.73
C VAL A 245 10.04 6.71 3.49
N GLU A 246 9.29 6.52 2.42
CA GLU A 246 9.23 7.44 1.27
C GLU A 246 7.82 8.00 1.14
N ILE A 247 7.69 9.30 1.41
CA ILE A 247 6.40 9.96 1.54
C ILE A 247 6.05 10.67 0.24
N ARG A 248 4.93 10.29 -0.37
CA ARG A 248 4.30 11.03 -1.45
C ARG A 248 3.55 12.22 -0.89
N THR A 249 3.86 13.42 -1.41
CA THR A 249 3.28 14.68 -0.94
C THR A 249 2.95 15.62 -2.09
N LEU A 250 1.81 16.29 -2.01
CA LEU A 250 1.48 17.41 -2.88
C LEU A 250 2.36 18.65 -2.60
N LEU A 251 3.15 18.58 -1.54
CA LEU A 251 4.10 19.60 -1.11
C LEU A 251 3.49 21.01 -1.10
N LYS A 252 2.24 21.13 -0.62
CA LYS A 252 1.54 22.43 -0.55
C LYS A 252 2.24 23.36 0.44
N PRO A 253 2.18 24.68 0.20
CA PRO A 253 2.59 25.67 1.20
C PRO A 253 1.86 25.51 2.52
N LEU A 254 2.56 25.59 3.65
CA LEU A 254 1.96 25.60 4.99
C LEU A 254 1.23 26.92 5.24
N GLN A 255 0.01 26.82 5.74
CA GLN A 255 -0.77 28.00 6.15
C GLN A 255 -0.45 28.39 7.59
N TYR A 256 -0.20 29.67 7.82
CA TYR A 256 -0.06 30.28 9.14
C TYR A 256 -1.42 30.68 9.70
N LEU A 257 -1.51 30.87 11.03
CA LEU A 257 -2.75 31.30 11.71
C LEU A 257 -3.31 32.65 11.25
N ASN A 258 -2.48 33.51 10.68
CA ASN A 258 -2.89 34.80 10.11
C ASN A 258 -3.38 34.67 8.64
N GLY A 259 -3.48 33.46 8.10
CA GLY A 259 -3.93 33.18 6.74
C GLY A 259 -2.83 33.32 5.66
N THR A 260 -1.64 33.81 5.98
CA THR A 260 -0.51 33.79 5.02
C THR A 260 0.01 32.38 4.78
N LYS A 261 0.73 32.18 3.69
CA LYS A 261 1.27 30.87 3.32
C LYS A 261 2.78 30.91 3.17
N SER A 262 3.45 29.81 3.52
CA SER A 262 4.88 29.60 3.27
C SER A 262 5.17 29.37 1.77
N SER A 263 6.43 29.18 1.41
CA SER A 263 6.81 28.57 0.12
C SER A 263 6.74 27.04 0.18
N GLN A 264 6.70 26.37 -0.97
CA GLN A 264 6.82 24.91 -1.07
C GLN A 264 8.20 24.43 -0.56
N GLU A 265 9.26 25.20 -0.83
CA GLU A 265 10.60 24.90 -0.31
C GLU A 265 10.64 24.92 1.22
N HIS A 266 9.95 25.88 1.86
CA HIS A 266 9.82 25.89 3.31
C HIS A 266 9.09 24.65 3.84
N THR A 267 8.03 24.21 3.16
CA THR A 267 7.35 22.96 3.51
C THR A 267 8.30 21.75 3.43
N LEU A 268 9.09 21.65 2.36
CA LEU A 268 10.11 20.61 2.23
C LEU A 268 11.14 20.67 3.38
N GLN A 269 11.58 21.87 3.75
CA GLN A 269 12.51 22.04 4.86
C GLN A 269 11.90 21.63 6.22
N GLU A 270 10.58 21.79 6.41
CA GLU A 270 9.90 21.29 7.61
C GLU A 270 9.84 19.75 7.63
N TYR A 271 9.57 19.09 6.48
CA TYR A 271 9.71 17.64 6.38
C TYR A 271 11.11 17.18 6.76
N ILE A 272 12.14 17.79 6.17
CA ILE A 272 13.55 17.46 6.45
C ILE A 272 13.87 17.62 7.94
N ARG A 273 13.40 18.72 8.56
CA ARG A 273 13.61 18.97 9.98
C ARG A 273 12.98 17.89 10.85
N VAL A 274 11.71 17.54 10.58
CA VAL A 274 11.04 16.50 11.36
C VAL A 274 11.71 15.15 11.19
N LEU A 275 12.09 14.78 9.97
CA LEU A 275 12.76 13.51 9.69
C LEU A 275 14.13 13.43 10.42
N LYS A 276 14.91 14.50 10.40
CA LYS A 276 16.18 14.57 11.13
C LYS A 276 15.99 14.45 12.62
N ASP A 277 15.15 15.30 13.21
CA ASP A 277 14.88 15.32 14.66
C ASP A 277 14.38 13.95 15.13
N PHE A 278 13.53 13.29 14.32
CA PHE A 278 13.00 11.99 14.66
C PHE A 278 14.08 10.89 14.56
N THR A 279 14.90 10.91 13.51
CA THR A 279 16.02 9.95 13.37
C THR A 279 17.03 10.09 14.51
N ASP A 280 17.33 11.33 14.91
CA ASP A 280 18.23 11.61 16.03
C ASP A 280 17.66 11.12 17.37
N GLN A 281 16.35 11.16 17.55
CA GLN A 281 15.67 10.67 18.76
C GLN A 281 15.53 9.14 18.80
N TYR A 282 15.37 8.49 17.64
CA TYR A 282 15.15 7.05 17.51
C TYR A 282 16.23 6.35 16.66
N PRO A 283 17.54 6.53 16.94
CA PRO A 283 18.62 6.06 16.08
C PRO A 283 18.69 4.52 15.96
N ASN A 284 18.11 3.79 16.91
CA ASN A 284 18.07 2.33 16.92
C ASN A 284 16.78 1.76 16.31
N ASP A 285 15.88 2.62 15.86
CA ASP A 285 14.56 2.20 15.37
C ASP A 285 14.24 2.76 13.99
N PHE A 286 14.80 3.92 13.63
CA PHE A 286 14.50 4.63 12.40
C PHE A 286 15.77 5.17 11.74
N VAL A 287 15.94 4.93 10.44
CA VAL A 287 17.14 5.33 9.67
C VAL A 287 16.91 6.55 8.79
N GLY A 288 15.67 7.07 8.72
CA GLY A 288 15.35 8.25 7.95
C GLY A 288 14.17 8.08 6.97
N GLY A 289 14.00 9.09 6.13
CA GLY A 289 12.96 9.09 5.09
C GLY A 289 13.28 10.05 3.97
N LYS A 290 12.58 9.88 2.83
CA LYS A 290 12.69 10.75 1.66
C LYS A 290 11.32 11.21 1.19
N ILE A 291 11.31 12.30 0.43
CA ILE A 291 10.11 12.95 -0.09
C ILE A 291 10.03 12.72 -1.59
N ILE A 292 8.87 12.27 -2.05
CA ILE A 292 8.48 12.22 -3.45
C ILE A 292 7.41 13.27 -3.64
N SER A 293 7.72 14.38 -4.35
CA SER A 293 6.70 15.38 -4.65
C SER A 293 5.72 14.83 -5.69
N SER A 294 4.47 15.23 -5.61
CA SER A 294 3.44 14.73 -6.51
C SER A 294 2.50 15.83 -6.99
N SER A 295 1.86 15.60 -8.13
CA SER A 295 0.76 16.41 -8.64
C SER A 295 -0.46 15.54 -8.90
N LEU A 296 -1.65 16.13 -8.73
CA LEU A 296 -2.89 15.44 -9.07
C LEU A 296 -3.06 15.33 -10.59
N ARG A 297 -3.48 14.17 -11.06
CA ARG A 297 -3.83 13.93 -12.48
C ARG A 297 -5.09 14.67 -12.91
N TYR A 298 -5.95 15.03 -11.97
CA TYR A 298 -7.22 15.72 -12.20
C TYR A 298 -7.35 16.97 -11.31
N PRO A 299 -7.84 18.12 -11.84
CA PRO A 299 -8.07 18.41 -13.27
C PRO A 299 -6.76 18.52 -14.05
N LEU A 300 -6.78 18.16 -15.34
CA LEU A 300 -5.62 18.23 -16.22
C LEU A 300 -5.01 19.63 -16.22
N ASN A 301 -3.77 19.77 -15.74
CA ASN A 301 -3.07 21.04 -15.67
C ASN A 301 -1.58 20.91 -16.04
N LYS A 302 -1.29 20.97 -17.34
CA LYS A 302 0.07 20.87 -17.87
C LYS A 302 1.03 21.93 -17.31
N THR A 303 0.53 23.16 -17.08
CA THR A 303 1.34 24.23 -16.51
C THR A 303 1.77 23.88 -15.08
N LEU A 304 0.85 23.39 -14.26
CA LEU A 304 1.19 22.94 -12.91
C LEU A 304 2.20 21.80 -12.93
N VAL A 305 1.99 20.79 -13.76
CA VAL A 305 2.94 19.66 -13.88
C VAL A 305 4.33 20.17 -14.31
N ARG A 306 4.40 21.06 -15.30
CA ARG A 306 5.65 21.69 -15.75
C ARG A 306 6.36 22.41 -14.60
N ASP A 307 5.65 23.26 -13.86
CA ASP A 307 6.20 24.03 -12.75
C ASP A 307 6.71 23.09 -11.64
N GLN A 308 5.97 22.03 -11.34
CA GLN A 308 6.37 21.03 -10.33
C GLN A 308 7.58 20.18 -10.81
N VAL A 309 7.71 19.89 -12.09
CA VAL A 309 8.90 19.22 -12.65
C VAL A 309 10.14 20.10 -12.50
N TYR A 310 10.05 21.41 -12.85
CA TYR A 310 11.15 22.35 -12.61
C TYR A 310 11.51 22.46 -11.13
N LEU A 311 10.53 22.57 -10.28
CA LEU A 311 10.74 22.63 -8.83
C LEU A 311 11.37 21.34 -8.29
N GLY A 312 10.91 20.17 -8.77
CA GLY A 312 11.47 18.87 -8.42
C GLY A 312 12.95 18.74 -8.80
N MET A 313 13.34 19.21 -10.01
CA MET A 313 14.76 19.24 -10.41
C MET A 313 15.60 20.14 -9.49
N ASP A 314 15.07 21.32 -9.11
CA ASP A 314 15.75 22.22 -8.17
C ASP A 314 15.91 21.59 -6.79
N PHE A 315 14.86 20.96 -6.26
CA PHE A 315 14.90 20.28 -4.98
C PHE A 315 15.81 19.05 -4.99
N ARG A 316 15.81 18.28 -6.08
CA ARG A 316 16.73 17.15 -6.25
C ARG A 316 18.19 17.58 -6.20
N LYS A 317 18.49 18.73 -6.77
CA LYS A 317 19.84 19.33 -6.73
C LYS A 317 20.20 19.89 -5.35
N LYS A 318 19.25 20.55 -4.65
CA LYS A 318 19.50 21.21 -3.35
C LYS A 318 19.48 20.23 -2.18
N TYR A 319 18.61 19.21 -2.23
CA TYR A 319 18.33 18.29 -1.12
C TYR A 319 18.41 16.81 -1.54
N PRO A 320 19.53 16.36 -2.18
CA PRO A 320 19.62 15.01 -2.77
C PRO A 320 19.45 13.87 -1.76
N GLU A 321 19.74 14.13 -0.48
CA GLU A 321 19.58 13.15 0.61
C GLU A 321 18.12 12.93 1.01
N PHE A 322 17.26 13.95 0.82
CA PHE A 322 15.89 13.96 1.32
C PHE A 322 14.82 13.98 0.22
N PHE A 323 15.18 14.47 -0.96
CA PHE A 323 14.25 14.53 -2.09
C PHE A 323 14.52 13.38 -3.06
N ALA A 324 13.58 12.43 -3.13
CA ALA A 324 13.73 11.23 -3.96
C ALA A 324 13.37 11.49 -5.42
N GLY A 325 12.25 12.17 -5.69
CA GLY A 325 11.78 12.39 -7.06
C GLY A 325 10.34 12.89 -7.14
N TYR A 326 9.67 12.50 -8.25
CA TYR A 326 8.36 13.03 -8.61
C TYR A 326 7.38 11.93 -9.04
N ASP A 327 6.07 12.18 -8.81
CA ASP A 327 4.97 11.29 -9.16
C ASP A 327 3.73 12.05 -9.67
N LEU A 328 2.83 11.37 -10.36
CA LEU A 328 1.47 11.82 -10.68
C LEU A 328 0.47 10.90 -9.99
N VAL A 329 -0.38 11.46 -9.13
CA VAL A 329 -1.26 10.76 -8.20
C VAL A 329 -2.75 11.05 -8.43
N GLY A 330 -3.62 10.27 -7.80
CA GLY A 330 -5.08 10.34 -7.93
C GLY A 330 -5.61 9.31 -8.90
N GLU A 331 -6.93 9.11 -8.89
CA GLU A 331 -7.63 8.11 -9.68
C GLU A 331 -7.18 8.11 -11.15
N GLU A 332 -6.66 6.98 -11.62
CA GLU A 332 -6.16 6.88 -13.00
C GLU A 332 -7.31 6.89 -14.01
N ASP A 333 -8.42 6.21 -13.73
CA ASP A 333 -9.55 6.04 -14.66
C ASP A 333 -10.22 7.37 -15.03
N SER A 334 -10.26 8.34 -14.12
CA SER A 334 -10.81 9.67 -14.34
C SER A 334 -9.76 10.75 -14.59
N GLY A 335 -8.48 10.44 -14.39
CA GLY A 335 -7.36 11.36 -14.48
C GLY A 335 -6.70 11.41 -15.86
N GLY A 336 -5.81 12.39 -16.06
CA GLY A 336 -4.97 12.47 -17.27
C GLY A 336 -3.92 11.35 -17.30
N PRO A 337 -3.81 10.58 -18.41
CA PRO A 337 -2.77 9.59 -18.57
C PRO A 337 -1.38 10.25 -18.68
N LEU A 338 -0.30 9.51 -18.43
CA LEU A 338 1.08 10.02 -18.49
C LEU A 338 1.42 10.63 -19.84
N ILE A 339 0.90 10.06 -20.92
CA ILE A 339 1.14 10.53 -22.30
C ILE A 339 0.67 11.98 -22.51
N ASP A 340 -0.37 12.43 -21.81
CA ASP A 340 -0.86 13.80 -21.92
C ASP A 340 0.13 14.83 -21.36
N TYR A 341 1.03 14.41 -20.48
CA TYR A 341 2.07 15.23 -19.83
C TYR A 341 3.48 14.96 -20.37
N ILE A 342 3.60 14.21 -21.47
CA ILE A 342 4.90 13.71 -21.94
C ILE A 342 5.91 14.84 -22.21
N ASP A 343 5.46 15.98 -22.72
CA ASP A 343 6.34 17.12 -23.00
C ASP A 343 6.92 17.72 -21.72
N GLU A 344 6.14 17.76 -20.66
CA GLU A 344 6.53 18.21 -19.33
C GLU A 344 7.45 17.19 -18.66
N LEU A 345 7.10 15.92 -18.73
CA LEU A 345 7.86 14.83 -18.09
C LEU A 345 9.21 14.55 -18.79
N LEU A 346 9.38 14.94 -20.04
CA LEU A 346 10.65 14.86 -20.75
C LEU A 346 11.58 16.07 -20.52
N ILE A 347 11.15 17.10 -19.78
CA ILE A 347 11.99 18.28 -19.49
C ILE A 347 13.33 17.91 -18.83
N PRO A 348 13.37 17.06 -17.77
CA PRO A 348 14.64 16.68 -17.15
C PRO A 348 15.62 16.05 -18.17
N THR A 349 15.14 15.13 -18.99
CA THR A 349 15.94 14.49 -20.04
C THR A 349 16.45 15.50 -21.07
N LYS A 350 15.57 16.41 -21.54
CA LYS A 350 15.93 17.48 -22.51
C LYS A 350 17.01 18.43 -21.95
N LEU A 351 17.02 18.64 -20.63
CA LEU A 351 17.97 19.53 -19.95
C LEU A 351 19.20 18.79 -19.39
N GLY A 352 19.25 17.46 -19.47
CA GLY A 352 20.30 16.64 -18.84
C GLY A 352 20.34 16.76 -17.32
N MET A 353 19.18 16.95 -16.69
CA MET A 353 19.03 17.07 -15.24
C MET A 353 18.43 15.80 -14.63
N ASP A 354 18.84 15.50 -13.39
CA ASP A 354 18.32 14.33 -12.64
C ASP A 354 16.98 14.67 -11.98
N LEU A 355 15.96 13.87 -12.28
CA LEU A 355 14.69 13.82 -11.56
C LEU A 355 14.12 12.41 -11.68
N PRO A 356 14.34 11.53 -10.70
CA PRO A 356 13.75 10.19 -10.69
C PRO A 356 12.23 10.25 -10.63
N TYR A 357 11.57 9.31 -11.30
CA TYR A 357 10.12 9.15 -11.28
C TYR A 357 9.71 7.90 -10.49
N PHE A 358 8.54 7.98 -9.84
CA PHE A 358 7.94 6.91 -9.04
C PHE A 358 6.45 6.82 -9.36
N PHE A 359 6.12 6.69 -10.65
CA PHE A 359 4.74 6.87 -11.13
C PHE A 359 3.77 5.81 -10.61
N HIS A 360 2.59 6.28 -10.17
CA HIS A 360 1.38 5.46 -10.21
C HIS A 360 1.13 5.10 -11.68
N ALA A 361 1.02 3.81 -11.97
CA ALA A 361 0.72 3.34 -13.32
C ALA A 361 0.05 1.98 -13.29
N GLY A 362 -1.06 1.86 -14.01
CA GLY A 362 -1.86 0.63 -14.07
C GLY A 362 -2.71 0.38 -12.84
N GLU A 363 -3.10 1.41 -12.10
CA GLU A 363 -4.11 1.31 -11.03
C GLU A 363 -5.51 1.34 -11.65
N THR A 364 -5.81 0.33 -12.47
CA THR A 364 -7.04 0.24 -13.26
C THR A 364 -7.40 -1.21 -13.57
N ASP A 365 -8.71 -1.45 -13.75
CA ASP A 365 -9.26 -2.71 -14.27
C ASP A 365 -9.31 -2.75 -15.81
N TRP A 366 -9.14 -1.62 -16.47
CA TRP A 366 -9.25 -1.52 -17.92
C TRP A 366 -8.08 -2.17 -18.67
N GLU A 367 -8.34 -2.53 -19.93
CA GLU A 367 -7.33 -3.00 -20.89
C GLU A 367 -7.59 -2.33 -22.25
N GLY A 368 -6.54 -1.82 -22.88
CA GLY A 368 -6.61 -1.15 -24.17
C GLY A 368 -7.04 0.31 -24.12
N GLU A 369 -7.33 0.83 -22.93
CA GLU A 369 -7.63 2.25 -22.68
C GLU A 369 -6.36 3.09 -22.52
N PHE A 370 -6.52 4.41 -22.32
CA PHE A 370 -5.36 5.28 -22.13
C PHE A 370 -4.67 5.02 -20.79
N VAL A 371 -5.42 4.65 -19.78
CA VAL A 371 -4.96 4.54 -18.40
C VAL A 371 -4.10 3.30 -18.14
N ASP A 372 -4.42 2.16 -18.73
CA ASP A 372 -3.57 0.96 -18.59
C ASP A 372 -2.24 1.11 -19.34
N LYS A 373 -2.21 1.92 -20.41
CA LYS A 373 -0.98 2.29 -21.15
C LYS A 373 -0.02 3.16 -20.35
N ASN A 374 -0.44 3.75 -19.22
CA ASN A 374 0.47 4.41 -18.28
C ASN A 374 1.63 3.50 -17.85
N LEU A 375 1.44 2.17 -17.81
CA LEU A 375 2.51 1.20 -17.56
C LEU A 375 3.62 1.26 -18.60
N ILE A 376 3.26 1.44 -19.87
CA ILE A 376 4.22 1.58 -20.97
C ILE A 376 4.97 2.91 -20.83
N ASP A 377 4.23 4.00 -20.62
CA ASP A 377 4.80 5.34 -20.51
C ASP A 377 5.73 5.46 -19.29
N ALA A 378 5.35 4.88 -18.15
CA ALA A 378 6.20 4.84 -16.96
C ALA A 378 7.55 4.15 -17.24
N VAL A 379 7.53 3.00 -17.94
CA VAL A 379 8.76 2.27 -18.30
C VAL A 379 9.60 3.03 -19.30
N LEU A 380 8.98 3.70 -20.28
CA LEU A 380 9.67 4.54 -21.28
C LEU A 380 10.27 5.81 -20.65
N LEU A 381 9.61 6.38 -19.64
CA LEU A 381 10.11 7.50 -18.84
C LEU A 381 11.16 7.08 -17.80
N ASN A 382 11.55 5.79 -17.80
CA ASN A 382 12.54 5.22 -16.90
C ASN A 382 12.17 5.40 -15.40
N THR A 383 10.92 5.12 -15.06
CA THR A 383 10.47 5.15 -13.66
C THR A 383 11.35 4.25 -12.78
N SER A 384 11.65 4.69 -11.57
CA SER A 384 12.44 3.93 -10.60
C SER A 384 11.67 2.76 -10.02
N ARG A 385 10.37 2.94 -9.79
CA ARG A 385 9.39 1.94 -9.35
C ARG A 385 8.03 2.28 -9.97
N ILE A 386 7.12 1.33 -9.96
CA ILE A 386 5.74 1.48 -10.43
C ILE A 386 4.80 1.36 -9.24
N GLY A 387 4.04 2.42 -8.96
CA GLY A 387 2.96 2.42 -7.98
C GLY A 387 1.79 1.56 -8.47
N HIS A 388 1.29 0.68 -7.63
CA HIS A 388 0.23 -0.31 -7.83
C HIS A 388 0.53 -1.35 -8.92
N GLY A 389 0.68 -0.96 -10.17
CA GLY A 389 0.91 -1.89 -11.28
C GLY A 389 -0.16 -2.97 -11.41
N TYR A 390 -1.39 -2.72 -10.97
CA TYR A 390 -2.45 -3.73 -10.89
C TYR A 390 -2.78 -4.35 -12.25
N ALA A 391 -2.86 -3.53 -13.31
CA ALA A 391 -3.14 -3.99 -14.67
C ALA A 391 -1.95 -4.70 -15.36
N ILE A 392 -0.78 -4.81 -14.71
CA ILE A 392 0.47 -5.24 -15.35
C ILE A 392 0.41 -6.64 -15.96
N GLY A 393 -0.42 -7.54 -15.40
CA GLY A 393 -0.63 -8.89 -15.93
C GLY A 393 -1.21 -8.91 -17.36
N LYS A 394 -1.75 -7.79 -17.84
CA LYS A 394 -2.27 -7.60 -19.20
C LYS A 394 -1.20 -7.13 -20.19
N HIS A 395 0.00 -6.80 -19.72
CA HIS A 395 1.11 -6.22 -20.49
C HIS A 395 2.38 -7.09 -20.46
N PRO A 396 2.43 -8.24 -21.16
CA PRO A 396 3.56 -9.18 -21.07
C PRO A 396 4.91 -8.57 -21.45
N VAL A 397 4.96 -7.65 -22.42
CA VAL A 397 6.21 -6.96 -22.81
C VAL A 397 6.69 -6.02 -21.70
N VAL A 398 5.78 -5.33 -21.02
CA VAL A 398 6.12 -4.50 -19.84
C VAL A 398 6.63 -5.40 -18.72
N MET A 399 5.94 -6.52 -18.44
CA MET A 399 6.35 -7.49 -17.44
C MET A 399 7.79 -7.99 -17.65
N GLU A 400 8.13 -8.43 -18.86
CA GLU A 400 9.49 -8.85 -19.21
C GLU A 400 10.50 -7.71 -19.02
N THR A 401 10.14 -6.50 -19.45
CA THR A 401 11.00 -5.31 -19.35
C THR A 401 11.29 -4.93 -17.91
N ILE A 402 10.29 -4.88 -17.02
CA ILE A 402 10.51 -4.53 -15.61
C ILE A 402 11.31 -5.60 -14.87
N LYS A 403 11.08 -6.90 -15.16
CA LYS A 403 11.85 -8.00 -14.58
C LYS A 403 13.33 -7.89 -14.97
N SER A 404 13.61 -7.65 -16.25
CA SER A 404 14.98 -7.50 -16.76
C SER A 404 15.70 -6.27 -16.25
N LYS A 405 14.99 -5.14 -16.08
CA LYS A 405 15.55 -3.87 -15.56
C LYS A 405 15.58 -3.83 -14.02
N GLY A 406 14.90 -4.73 -13.33
CA GLY A 406 14.77 -4.70 -11.87
C GLY A 406 13.92 -3.54 -11.36
N VAL A 407 12.92 -3.07 -12.12
CA VAL A 407 11.96 -2.04 -11.70
C VAL A 407 10.93 -2.71 -10.79
N ALA A 408 10.87 -2.28 -9.52
CA ALA A 408 9.97 -2.90 -8.55
C ALA A 408 8.55 -2.35 -8.67
N ILE A 409 7.58 -3.24 -8.39
CA ILE A 409 6.16 -2.91 -8.30
C ILE A 409 5.80 -2.72 -6.83
N GLU A 410 5.15 -1.59 -6.52
CA GLU A 410 4.66 -1.22 -5.18
C GLU A 410 3.22 -1.70 -5.03
N ILE A 411 3.05 -2.91 -4.49
CA ILE A 411 1.72 -3.51 -4.28
C ILE A 411 1.12 -2.98 -2.99
N ASN A 412 -0.10 -2.44 -3.09
CA ASN A 412 -0.89 -1.89 -1.99
C ASN A 412 -2.20 -2.71 -1.84
N PRO A 413 -2.17 -3.88 -1.19
CA PRO A 413 -3.28 -4.84 -1.22
C PRO A 413 -4.61 -4.28 -0.71
N ILE A 414 -4.57 -3.56 0.42
CA ILE A 414 -5.77 -3.03 1.06
C ILE A 414 -6.38 -1.91 0.24
N SER A 415 -5.54 -0.99 -0.28
CA SER A 415 -6.00 0.06 -1.19
C SER A 415 -6.72 -0.53 -2.39
N ASN A 416 -6.08 -1.46 -3.09
CA ASN A 416 -6.68 -2.08 -4.28
C ASN A 416 -8.00 -2.80 -3.96
N GLN A 417 -8.17 -3.33 -2.75
CA GLN A 417 -9.44 -3.95 -2.34
C GLN A 417 -10.49 -2.91 -1.93
N VAL A 418 -10.13 -1.92 -1.11
CA VAL A 418 -11.07 -0.91 -0.61
C VAL A 418 -11.55 0.00 -1.75
N LEU A 419 -10.69 0.27 -2.74
CA LEU A 419 -11.01 1.06 -3.93
C LEU A 419 -11.59 0.22 -5.08
N HIS A 420 -11.92 -1.06 -4.83
CA HIS A 420 -12.66 -1.95 -5.73
C HIS A 420 -11.95 -2.38 -7.01
N LEU A 421 -10.62 -2.37 -7.06
CA LEU A 421 -9.88 -3.02 -8.14
C LEU A 421 -9.91 -4.55 -7.99
N VAL A 422 -9.94 -5.06 -6.75
CA VAL A 422 -10.06 -6.49 -6.46
C VAL A 422 -11.01 -6.70 -5.29
N HIS A 423 -11.87 -7.72 -5.39
CA HIS A 423 -12.76 -8.09 -4.27
C HIS A 423 -12.09 -9.12 -3.35
N ASP A 424 -11.50 -10.14 -3.92
CA ASP A 424 -10.79 -11.20 -3.21
C ASP A 424 -9.29 -11.07 -3.48
N ILE A 425 -8.51 -10.87 -2.43
CA ILE A 425 -7.04 -10.68 -2.57
C ILE A 425 -6.35 -11.88 -3.23
N ARG A 426 -6.99 -13.05 -3.26
CA ARG A 426 -6.45 -14.22 -3.98
C ARG A 426 -6.43 -14.04 -5.49
N ASP A 427 -7.27 -13.15 -6.02
CA ASP A 427 -7.36 -12.81 -7.44
C ASP A 427 -6.45 -11.63 -7.84
N HIS A 428 -5.73 -11.05 -6.87
CA HIS A 428 -4.82 -9.93 -7.11
C HIS A 428 -3.62 -10.36 -7.96
N VAL A 429 -3.23 -9.52 -8.94
CA VAL A 429 -2.06 -9.76 -9.82
C VAL A 429 -0.78 -10.05 -9.04
N GLY A 430 -0.64 -9.52 -7.84
CA GLY A 430 0.46 -9.78 -6.93
C GLY A 430 0.71 -11.26 -6.64
N ALA A 431 -0.32 -12.10 -6.71
CA ALA A 431 -0.17 -13.55 -6.55
C ALA A 431 0.74 -14.14 -7.63
N SER A 432 0.53 -13.78 -8.90
CA SER A 432 1.37 -14.21 -10.02
C SER A 432 2.77 -13.63 -9.95
N LEU A 433 2.89 -12.36 -9.55
CA LEU A 433 4.20 -11.70 -9.42
C LEU A 433 5.05 -12.32 -8.31
N ILE A 434 4.43 -12.69 -7.17
CA ILE A 434 5.10 -13.39 -6.06
C ILE A 434 5.53 -14.80 -6.49
N ALA A 435 4.68 -15.49 -7.25
CA ALA A 435 4.95 -16.87 -7.71
C ALA A 435 6.12 -16.95 -8.71
N ASP A 436 6.38 -15.88 -9.48
CA ASP A 436 7.42 -15.85 -10.54
C ASP A 436 8.58 -14.86 -10.22
N ASP A 437 8.91 -14.67 -8.95
CA ASP A 437 10.07 -13.87 -8.47
C ASP A 437 10.21 -12.50 -9.17
N TYR A 438 9.10 -11.79 -9.33
CA TYR A 438 9.15 -10.40 -9.79
C TYR A 438 9.67 -9.47 -8.69
N PRO A 439 10.27 -8.32 -9.04
CA PRO A 439 10.67 -7.32 -8.07
C PRO A 439 9.42 -6.66 -7.46
N VAL A 440 8.99 -7.15 -6.32
CA VAL A 440 7.79 -6.70 -5.60
C VAL A 440 8.17 -6.14 -4.24
N ILE A 441 7.54 -5.05 -3.85
CA ILE A 441 7.47 -4.52 -2.49
C ILE A 441 6.02 -4.40 -2.06
N ILE A 442 5.74 -4.66 -0.77
CA ILE A 442 4.43 -4.42 -0.18
C ILE A 442 4.44 -3.05 0.49
N SER A 443 3.43 -2.26 0.21
CA SER A 443 3.25 -0.95 0.80
C SER A 443 1.78 -0.75 1.21
N SER A 444 1.41 0.43 1.70
CA SER A 444 0.11 0.61 2.39
C SER A 444 -0.73 1.76 1.86
N ASP A 445 -0.16 2.60 0.98
CA ASP A 445 -0.84 3.72 0.35
C ASP A 445 -1.41 4.73 1.38
N ASP A 446 -2.66 4.55 1.81
CA ASP A 446 -3.38 5.46 2.71
C ASP A 446 -3.91 4.74 3.98
N PRO A 447 -3.04 4.17 4.83
CA PRO A 447 -3.46 3.30 5.93
C PRO A 447 -4.39 3.98 6.94
N GLY A 448 -4.30 5.31 7.12
CA GLY A 448 -5.20 6.06 8.00
C GLY A 448 -6.64 6.13 7.46
N ALA A 449 -6.83 6.12 6.14
CA ALA A 449 -8.14 6.16 5.52
C ALA A 449 -8.98 4.91 5.81
N TRP A 450 -8.36 3.73 5.90
CA TRP A 450 -9.00 2.45 6.24
C TRP A 450 -8.64 1.93 7.63
N GLU A 451 -8.08 2.79 8.48
CA GLU A 451 -7.71 2.47 9.87
C GLU A 451 -6.77 1.28 10.02
N ALA A 452 -5.92 1.04 9.04
CA ALA A 452 -4.89 0.02 9.09
C ALA A 452 -3.68 0.46 9.93
N LEU A 453 -2.87 -0.50 10.36
CA LEU A 453 -1.50 -0.23 10.80
C LEU A 453 -0.66 0.19 9.59
N PRO A 454 0.45 0.89 9.81
CA PRO A 454 1.26 1.43 8.72
C PRO A 454 1.66 0.43 7.64
N LEU A 455 1.91 -0.86 7.99
CA LEU A 455 2.31 -1.86 7.00
C LEU A 455 1.90 -3.31 7.36
N SER A 456 1.67 -3.61 8.64
CA SER A 456 1.41 -5.01 9.07
C SER A 456 0.18 -5.62 8.43
N HIS A 457 -0.88 -4.84 8.22
CA HIS A 457 -2.11 -5.35 7.62
C HIS A 457 -1.89 -5.71 6.14
N ASP A 458 -1.17 -4.89 5.38
CA ASP A 458 -0.86 -5.15 3.98
C ASP A 458 0.05 -6.37 3.81
N PHE A 459 1.05 -6.53 4.68
CA PHE A 459 1.86 -7.75 4.72
C PHE A 459 1.03 -9.00 5.01
N TYR A 460 0.06 -8.91 5.92
CA TYR A 460 -0.85 -10.01 6.20
C TYR A 460 -1.73 -10.34 4.99
N MET A 461 -2.33 -9.33 4.35
CA MET A 461 -3.18 -9.52 3.18
C MET A 461 -2.40 -10.15 2.02
N ALA A 462 -1.18 -9.69 1.77
CA ALA A 462 -0.30 -10.27 0.77
C ALA A 462 0.12 -11.71 1.13
N PHE A 463 0.54 -11.96 2.37
CA PHE A 463 1.02 -13.26 2.80
C PHE A 463 -0.07 -14.34 2.85
N MET A 464 -1.28 -13.97 3.26
CA MET A 464 -2.40 -14.89 3.36
C MET A 464 -3.18 -15.00 2.05
N GLY A 465 -3.35 -13.90 1.30
CA GLY A 465 -4.17 -13.86 0.10
C GLY A 465 -3.40 -14.18 -1.19
N MET A 466 -2.16 -13.70 -1.32
CA MET A 466 -1.40 -13.82 -2.57
C MET A 466 -0.38 -14.98 -2.57
N ALA A 467 -0.08 -15.56 -1.41
CA ALA A 467 0.93 -16.62 -1.30
C ALA A 467 0.32 -17.97 -0.93
N GLY A 468 0.83 -19.05 -1.53
CA GLY A 468 0.37 -20.41 -1.27
C GLY A 468 0.49 -20.85 0.20
N GLU A 469 -0.28 -21.83 0.62
CA GLU A 469 -0.33 -22.35 1.99
C GLU A 469 1.05 -22.76 2.52
N THR A 470 1.88 -23.34 1.68
CA THR A 470 3.23 -23.82 2.03
C THR A 470 4.31 -22.73 1.97
N THR A 471 4.00 -21.55 1.46
CA THR A 471 4.92 -20.41 1.41
C THR A 471 5.04 -19.78 2.79
N GLY A 472 6.25 -19.75 3.33
CA GLY A 472 6.51 -19.37 4.73
C GLY A 472 7.40 -18.14 4.91
N LEU A 473 8.24 -18.20 5.96
CA LEU A 473 9.06 -17.08 6.44
C LEU A 473 10.04 -16.52 5.39
N LYS A 474 10.50 -17.33 4.43
CA LYS A 474 11.38 -16.87 3.34
C LYS A 474 10.74 -15.74 2.53
N LEU A 475 9.46 -15.86 2.18
CA LEU A 475 8.73 -14.82 1.47
C LEU A 475 8.67 -13.53 2.28
N LEU A 476 8.22 -13.59 3.54
CA LEU A 476 8.13 -12.41 4.41
C LEU A 476 9.49 -11.73 4.60
N LYS A 477 10.55 -12.53 4.78
CA LYS A 477 11.92 -12.04 4.87
C LYS A 477 12.35 -11.31 3.60
N GLN A 478 12.11 -11.91 2.43
CA GLN A 478 12.49 -11.31 1.15
C GLN A 478 11.70 -10.04 0.85
N LEU A 479 10.39 -10.02 1.13
CA LEU A 479 9.57 -8.81 0.96
C LEU A 479 10.09 -7.65 1.83
N ALA A 480 10.48 -7.92 3.08
CA ALA A 480 11.09 -6.92 3.94
C ALA A 480 12.45 -6.43 3.39
N LEU A 481 13.30 -7.33 2.92
CA LEU A 481 14.60 -7.00 2.31
C LEU A 481 14.42 -6.19 1.01
N ASN A 482 13.37 -6.48 0.24
CA ASN A 482 13.06 -5.74 -0.99
C ASN A 482 12.77 -4.26 -0.70
N THR A 483 12.15 -3.91 0.42
CA THR A 483 11.89 -2.51 0.77
C THR A 483 13.18 -1.71 0.98
N ILE A 484 14.26 -2.35 1.42
CA ILE A 484 15.58 -1.71 1.54
C ILE A 484 16.27 -1.68 0.17
N LYS A 485 16.26 -2.79 -0.55
CA LYS A 485 16.92 -2.94 -1.86
C LYS A 485 16.40 -1.96 -2.90
N TYR A 486 15.08 -1.78 -2.98
CA TYR A 486 14.41 -0.95 -4.00
C TYR A 486 14.08 0.46 -3.53
N SER A 487 14.53 0.86 -2.34
CA SER A 487 14.37 2.22 -1.83
C SER A 487 15.19 3.24 -2.60
N ALA A 488 14.82 4.53 -2.48
CA ALA A 488 15.59 5.66 -2.99
C ALA A 488 16.82 6.01 -2.13
N MET A 489 17.14 5.19 -1.14
CA MET A 489 18.34 5.32 -0.32
C MET A 489 19.62 5.19 -1.16
N ALA A 490 20.62 6.03 -0.88
CA ALA A 490 21.96 5.81 -1.41
C ALA A 490 22.55 4.49 -0.89
N LYS A 491 23.55 3.94 -1.57
CA LYS A 491 24.12 2.63 -1.21
C LYS A 491 24.63 2.55 0.23
N ALA A 492 25.22 3.63 0.74
CA ALA A 492 25.66 3.72 2.12
C ALA A 492 24.49 3.70 3.12
N GLU A 493 23.40 4.43 2.81
CA GLU A 493 22.16 4.43 3.61
C GLU A 493 21.52 3.04 3.63
N GLN A 494 21.47 2.35 2.47
CA GLN A 494 20.97 0.96 2.37
C GLN A 494 21.81 0.01 3.25
N THR A 495 23.12 0.19 3.31
CA THR A 495 24.01 -0.63 4.15
C THR A 495 23.70 -0.43 5.64
N THR A 496 23.51 0.81 6.07
CA THR A 496 23.11 1.13 7.45
C THR A 496 21.71 0.58 7.78
N ALA A 497 20.76 0.77 6.88
CA ALA A 497 19.39 0.25 7.03
C ALA A 497 19.39 -1.28 7.13
N MET A 498 20.19 -1.96 6.32
CA MET A 498 20.33 -3.42 6.34
C MET A 498 20.89 -3.92 7.66
N ALA A 499 21.92 -3.25 8.20
CA ALA A 499 22.52 -3.62 9.49
C ALA A 499 21.50 -3.47 10.66
N LEU A 500 20.75 -2.38 10.68
CA LEU A 500 19.69 -2.18 11.68
C LEU A 500 18.58 -3.22 11.52
N TRP A 501 18.14 -3.45 10.28
CA TRP A 501 17.12 -4.46 9.99
C TRP A 501 17.54 -5.85 10.45
N GLN A 502 18.79 -6.27 10.15
CA GLN A 502 19.32 -7.58 10.55
C GLN A 502 19.34 -7.74 12.07
N ALA A 503 19.79 -6.71 12.81
CA ALA A 503 19.77 -6.75 14.28
C ALA A 503 18.35 -6.92 14.85
N LYS A 504 17.37 -6.20 14.29
CA LYS A 504 15.95 -6.34 14.68
C LYS A 504 15.37 -7.70 14.28
N TRP A 505 15.77 -8.24 13.11
CA TRP A 505 15.38 -9.56 12.66
C TRP A 505 15.89 -10.67 13.58
N ASP A 506 17.16 -10.63 13.97
CA ASP A 506 17.75 -11.60 14.88
C ASP A 506 17.08 -11.56 16.27
N LYS A 507 16.74 -10.38 16.75
CA LYS A 507 15.95 -10.18 17.96
C LYS A 507 14.56 -10.80 17.82
N PHE A 508 13.83 -10.47 16.77
CA PHE A 508 12.50 -11.02 16.47
C PHE A 508 12.52 -12.55 16.45
N VAL A 509 13.44 -13.14 15.70
CA VAL A 509 13.57 -14.61 15.60
C VAL A 509 13.89 -15.24 16.96
N THR A 510 14.76 -14.62 17.74
CA THR A 510 15.13 -15.12 19.08
C THR A 510 13.95 -15.07 20.05
N GLU A 511 13.19 -13.98 20.06
CA GLU A 511 11.99 -13.80 20.90
C GLU A 511 10.90 -14.78 20.51
N MET A 512 10.66 -14.96 19.20
CA MET A 512 9.67 -15.93 18.70
C MET A 512 10.00 -17.36 19.10
N VAL A 513 11.26 -17.78 18.98
CA VAL A 513 11.68 -19.12 19.43
C VAL A 513 11.51 -19.29 20.94
N ALA A 514 11.85 -18.29 21.74
CA ALA A 514 11.72 -18.35 23.19
C ALA A 514 10.26 -18.46 23.65
N GLU A 515 9.35 -17.73 23.00
CA GLU A 515 7.93 -17.68 23.36
C GLU A 515 7.17 -18.92 22.91
N TYR A 516 7.43 -19.39 21.69
CA TYR A 516 6.65 -20.47 21.06
C TYR A 516 7.35 -21.84 21.10
N SER A 517 8.56 -21.97 21.67
CA SER A 517 9.22 -23.27 21.82
C SER A 517 8.53 -24.20 22.80
N ASN A 518 7.59 -23.70 23.61
CA ASN A 518 6.68 -24.53 24.42
C ASN A 518 5.42 -24.85 23.61
N GLU A 519 5.35 -26.01 22.97
CA GLU A 519 4.17 -26.48 22.21
C GLU A 519 2.86 -26.41 23.02
N LYS A 520 2.92 -26.55 24.33
CA LYS A 520 1.79 -26.45 25.24
C LYS A 520 1.20 -25.05 25.27
N ARG A 521 2.03 -24.01 25.26
CA ARG A 521 1.58 -22.60 25.28
C ARG A 521 0.91 -22.21 23.98
N LEU A 522 1.50 -22.59 22.85
CA LEU A 522 0.91 -22.37 21.52
C LEU A 522 -0.45 -23.09 21.39
N HIS A 523 -0.55 -24.31 21.89
CA HIS A 523 -1.78 -25.09 21.88
C HIS A 523 -2.88 -24.44 22.75
N ASP A 524 -2.52 -23.95 23.94
CA ASP A 524 -3.44 -23.31 24.87
C ASP A 524 -3.94 -21.95 24.34
N GLU A 525 -3.08 -21.13 23.75
CA GLU A 525 -3.46 -19.84 23.14
C GLU A 525 -4.37 -20.04 21.91
N LEU A 526 -4.06 -21.01 21.05
CA LEU A 526 -4.88 -21.31 19.88
C LEU A 526 -6.25 -21.90 20.22
N ASN A 527 -6.34 -22.69 21.29
CA ASN A 527 -7.60 -23.27 21.77
C ASN A 527 -8.46 -22.23 22.52
N SER A 528 -7.86 -21.27 23.24
CA SER A 528 -8.60 -20.21 23.95
C SER A 528 -9.31 -19.27 22.98
N VAL A 529 -8.71 -18.98 21.83
CA VAL A 529 -9.34 -18.19 20.75
C VAL A 529 -10.54 -18.91 20.14
N ASP A 530 -10.49 -20.26 20.05
CA ASP A 530 -11.62 -21.07 19.57
C ASP A 530 -12.75 -21.20 20.59
N ALA A 531 -12.43 -21.20 21.88
CA ALA A 531 -13.43 -21.29 22.96
C ALA A 531 -14.26 -20.00 23.12
N GLN A 532 -13.63 -18.82 22.86
CA GLN A 532 -14.33 -17.53 22.94
C GLN A 532 -15.23 -17.26 21.71
N LYS A 533 -15.14 -18.06 20.64
CA LYS A 533 -15.88 -17.87 19.37
C LYS A 533 -16.98 -18.89 19.11
N ARG A 534 -17.37 -19.71 20.12
CA ARG A 534 -18.61 -20.45 20.01
C ARG A 534 -19.77 -19.50 20.33
N PRO A 535 -20.58 -19.07 19.35
CA PRO A 535 -21.85 -18.46 19.67
C PRO A 535 -22.67 -19.54 20.41
N ASP A 536 -23.22 -19.19 21.54
CA ASP A 536 -24.24 -20.01 22.21
C ASP A 536 -25.29 -20.38 21.17
N ASN A 537 -25.34 -21.66 20.85
CA ASN A 537 -26.33 -22.24 19.98
C ASN A 537 -27.68 -22.27 20.77
N LYS A 538 -28.31 -21.10 20.94
CA LYS A 538 -29.69 -20.94 21.41
C LYS A 538 -30.67 -21.01 20.25
N TYR A 539 -30.67 -22.11 19.53
CA TYR A 539 -31.81 -22.56 18.72
C TYR A 539 -31.81 -24.09 18.73
N SER A 540 -32.23 -24.65 19.86
CA SER A 540 -32.84 -25.97 19.93
C SER A 540 -34.20 -25.75 20.59
N ASN A 541 -35.21 -25.56 19.74
CA ASN A 541 -36.57 -26.14 19.79
C ASN A 541 -37.41 -25.44 18.73
#